data_1a754c094a574387660e282624bb48f9
#
_entry.id   1a754c094a574387660e282624bb48f9
#
_cell.length_a   1.000
_cell.length_b   1.000
_cell.length_c   1.000
_cell.angle_alpha   90.00
_cell.angle_beta   90.00
_cell.angle_gamma   90.00
#
_symmetry.space_group_name_H-M   'P 1'
#
loop_
_entity.id
_entity.type
_entity.pdbx_description
1 polymer ?
#
loop_
_entity_poly.entity_id
_entity_poly.type
_entity_poly.pdbx_seq_one_letter_code
_entity_poly.pdbx_strand_id
1 'polypeptide(L)'
;LGDRVARVIDRLPQLKLLVEVSDSDDSHVPSAVSYDSLFENHEPMPRITRSDDDIYMLYTGGTTGMPKGVMYQMGSLVDSFIANGLMLLGVTPPADVADLGATLREAQANGIRPISIPGCPLMHGTGMWIGTMMPSLAGAHVVTLESRSFDAHELFRVIQDRQATHITIVGDSFAKPMLQAIDEAVSKGTPYDTSSLSMVASSGVMWTSEVKQDLLDRIEQVVLFDAMGSSEGSMGMAISMKGLPPATAKFSVSATTKVFTEDDREVQPGSGEIGKVAAGGAVPIGYFKDPEKSIKTFRTINGVRYSFPGDMATVEADGSLTLLGRGSQVINSAGEKIFPEEVEEAVKTHDSIADCLVFGIPDEKFGQRVVGVACVNPGATTPTGDEVIAFTKTKLSSYKVPKQLVMVETVPRAANGKADYGMAKKLFEAQAG
;
A
#
# COMPACT_ATOMS: atom_id res chain seq x y z
N LEU A 1 -1.59 25.22 4.22
CA LEU A 1 -2.57 24.79 5.26
C LEU A 1 -3.00 25.96 6.14
N GLY A 2 -2.11 26.89 6.48
CA GLY A 2 -2.38 28.03 7.36
C GLY A 2 -3.65 28.80 7.00
N ASP A 3 -3.85 29.18 5.75
CA ASP A 3 -5.05 29.88 5.27
C ASP A 3 -6.37 29.10 5.51
N ARG A 4 -6.30 27.77 5.42
CA ARG A 4 -7.49 26.93 5.70
C ARG A 4 -7.80 26.90 7.18
N VAL A 5 -6.79 26.83 8.03
CA VAL A 5 -6.95 26.86 9.49
C VAL A 5 -7.46 28.21 9.91
N ALA A 6 -6.89 29.31 9.42
CA ALA A 6 -7.33 30.67 9.71
C ALA A 6 -8.82 30.93 9.45
N ARG A 7 -9.40 30.27 8.43
CA ARG A 7 -10.84 30.38 8.09
C ARG A 7 -11.77 29.65 9.06
N VAL A 8 -11.27 28.75 9.88
CA VAL A 8 -12.09 27.90 10.74
C VAL A 8 -11.75 28.03 12.22
N ILE A 9 -10.66 28.70 12.57
CA ILE A 9 -10.14 28.77 13.94
C ILE A 9 -11.17 29.34 14.93
N ASP A 10 -11.91 30.38 14.54
CA ASP A 10 -12.97 30.97 15.36
C ASP A 10 -14.15 30.04 15.63
N ARG A 11 -14.26 28.96 14.86
CA ARG A 11 -15.27 27.91 15.00
C ARG A 11 -14.81 26.77 15.91
N LEU A 12 -13.60 26.86 16.45
CA LEU A 12 -12.97 25.85 17.29
C LEU A 12 -12.72 26.38 18.71
N PRO A 13 -13.76 26.74 19.47
CA PRO A 13 -13.62 27.41 20.78
C PRO A 13 -12.95 26.53 21.86
N GLN A 14 -12.82 25.21 21.61
CA GLN A 14 -12.15 24.29 22.53
C GLN A 14 -10.67 24.05 22.17
N LEU A 15 -10.19 24.64 21.08
CA LEU A 15 -8.78 24.53 20.69
C LEU A 15 -7.93 25.34 21.68
N LYS A 16 -7.04 24.64 22.42
CA LYS A 16 -6.20 25.24 23.45
C LYS A 16 -4.83 25.66 22.95
N LEU A 17 -4.33 24.96 21.94
CA LEU A 17 -3.01 25.18 21.37
C LEU A 17 -3.03 24.86 19.88
N LEU A 18 -2.52 25.77 19.07
CA LEU A 18 -2.24 25.56 17.67
C LEU A 18 -0.74 25.65 17.46
N VAL A 19 -0.15 24.60 16.94
CA VAL A 19 1.29 24.52 16.64
C VAL A 19 1.49 24.55 15.14
N GLU A 20 2.35 25.40 14.67
CA GLU A 20 2.71 25.53 13.26
C GLU A 20 4.12 24.98 13.02
N VAL A 21 4.23 24.00 12.13
CA VAL A 21 5.49 23.58 11.54
C VAL A 21 5.64 24.33 10.24
N SER A 22 6.52 25.33 10.22
CA SER A 22 6.76 26.15 9.02
C SER A 22 7.74 25.45 8.10
N ASP A 23 7.30 25.18 6.87
CA ASP A 23 8.14 24.66 5.77
C ASP A 23 8.33 25.68 4.64
N SER A 24 7.84 26.92 4.84
CA SER A 24 7.96 28.04 3.90
C SER A 24 7.71 29.36 4.63
N ASP A 25 8.23 30.44 4.07
CA ASP A 25 8.08 31.80 4.63
C ASP A 25 6.68 32.40 4.41
N ASP A 26 5.75 31.68 3.76
CA ASP A 26 4.60 32.28 3.10
C ASP A 26 3.32 32.42 3.92
N SER A 27 3.16 31.81 5.08
CA SER A 27 1.97 32.08 5.90
C SER A 27 2.08 31.61 7.35
N HIS A 28 1.98 32.53 8.26
CA HIS A 28 1.78 32.21 9.67
C HIS A 28 0.30 32.35 10.05
N VAL A 29 -0.21 31.37 10.79
CA VAL A 29 -1.52 31.52 11.44
C VAL A 29 -1.33 32.40 12.68
N PRO A 30 -2.04 33.54 12.80
CA PRO A 30 -1.74 34.57 13.80
C PRO A 30 -1.76 34.09 15.26
N SER A 31 -2.41 32.98 15.56
CA SER A 31 -2.50 32.42 16.93
C SER A 31 -1.68 31.13 17.12
N ALA A 32 -0.89 30.75 16.11
CA ALA A 32 -0.07 29.55 16.19
C ALA A 32 1.25 29.81 16.93
N VAL A 33 1.68 28.81 17.67
CA VAL A 33 3.01 28.74 18.28
C VAL A 33 3.91 27.98 17.31
N SER A 34 5.11 28.54 17.04
CA SER A 34 6.11 27.83 16.22
C SER A 34 6.48 26.50 16.86
N TYR A 35 6.55 25.43 16.06
CA TYR A 35 6.99 24.12 16.50
C TYR A 35 8.39 24.19 17.14
N ASP A 36 9.32 24.89 16.54
CA ASP A 36 10.70 25.02 17.04
C ASP A 36 10.75 25.69 18.41
N SER A 37 9.88 26.67 18.68
CA SER A 37 9.81 27.35 19.96
C SER A 37 9.36 26.44 21.12
N LEU A 38 8.74 25.28 20.82
CA LEU A 38 8.33 24.33 21.85
C LEU A 38 9.53 23.59 22.49
N PHE A 39 10.67 23.62 21.83
CA PHE A 39 11.89 22.97 22.36
C PHE A 39 12.79 23.98 23.10
N GLU A 40 12.52 25.28 22.91
CA GLU A 40 13.24 26.33 23.62
C GLU A 40 12.77 26.33 25.10
N ASN A 41 13.71 26.23 26.01
CA ASN A 41 13.47 26.30 27.46
C ASN A 41 12.55 25.21 28.05
N HIS A 42 12.45 24.06 27.41
CA HIS A 42 11.73 22.90 27.93
C HIS A 42 12.67 21.70 28.07
N GLU A 43 12.63 21.04 29.24
CA GLU A 43 13.31 19.76 29.42
C GLU A 43 12.54 18.65 28.69
N PRO A 44 13.25 17.61 28.21
CA PRO A 44 12.60 16.44 27.65
C PRO A 44 11.60 15.82 28.63
N MET A 45 10.42 15.44 28.15
CA MET A 45 9.42 14.77 28.97
C MET A 45 10.02 13.47 29.54
N PRO A 46 9.89 13.21 30.85
CA PRO A 46 10.36 11.95 31.43
C PRO A 46 9.62 10.77 30.79
N ARG A 47 10.33 9.63 30.71
CA ARG A 47 9.69 8.39 30.23
C ARG A 47 8.55 8.01 31.17
N ILE A 48 7.39 7.76 30.59
CA ILE A 48 6.22 7.27 31.29
C ILE A 48 6.02 5.78 31.01
N THR A 49 5.57 5.03 32.00
CA THR A 49 5.17 3.64 31.81
C THR A 49 3.95 3.59 30.90
N ARG A 50 4.01 2.78 29.87
CA ARG A 50 2.91 2.51 28.96
C ARG A 50 2.28 1.17 29.32
N SER A 51 0.99 1.03 28.99
CA SER A 51 0.26 -0.23 29.11
C SER A 51 0.16 -0.89 27.73
N ASP A 52 0.16 -2.22 27.69
CA ASP A 52 -0.15 -2.98 26.48
C ASP A 52 -1.56 -2.69 25.96
N ASP A 53 -2.45 -2.25 26.84
CA ASP A 53 -3.82 -1.84 26.54
C ASP A 53 -3.95 -0.40 26.01
N ASP A 54 -2.87 0.39 26.00
CA ASP A 54 -2.87 1.71 25.34
C ASP A 54 -3.29 1.56 23.88
N ILE A 55 -4.02 2.55 23.38
CA ILE A 55 -4.61 2.48 22.04
C ILE A 55 -3.71 3.21 21.02
N TYR A 56 -3.25 2.46 20.02
CA TYR A 56 -2.76 3.04 18.77
C TYR A 56 -3.93 3.20 17.80
N MET A 57 -4.11 4.40 17.24
CA MET A 57 -5.17 4.68 16.30
C MET A 57 -4.62 5.19 14.97
N LEU A 58 -4.93 4.50 13.88
CA LEU A 58 -4.63 4.94 12.52
C LEU A 58 -5.92 5.29 11.78
N TYR A 59 -6.03 6.53 11.31
CA TYR A 59 -7.14 6.92 10.44
C TYR A 59 -6.89 6.49 9.00
N THR A 60 -7.88 5.82 8.41
CA THR A 60 -7.82 5.40 7.00
C THR A 60 -8.55 6.41 6.14
N GLY A 61 -7.95 6.79 4.99
CA GLY A 61 -8.68 7.46 3.93
C GLY A 61 -9.62 6.46 3.26
N GLY A 62 -10.92 6.52 3.60
CA GLY A 62 -11.91 5.65 2.97
C GLY A 62 -12.15 6.05 1.51
N THR A 63 -12.10 5.10 0.59
CA THR A 63 -12.51 5.30 -0.81
C THR A 63 -14.03 5.50 -0.94
N THR A 64 -14.80 5.21 0.12
CA THR A 64 -16.27 5.16 0.10
C THR A 64 -16.93 5.98 1.21
N GLY A 65 -16.23 6.90 1.89
CA GLY A 65 -16.84 7.66 2.98
C GLY A 65 -15.85 8.40 3.88
N MET A 66 -16.33 8.80 5.06
CA MET A 66 -15.51 9.48 6.06
C MET A 66 -14.35 8.59 6.55
N PRO A 67 -13.17 9.18 6.83
CA PRO A 67 -12.05 8.44 7.41
C PRO A 67 -12.43 7.72 8.70
N LYS A 68 -11.88 6.52 8.92
CA LYS A 68 -12.14 5.68 10.09
C LYS A 68 -10.88 5.51 10.91
N GLY A 69 -10.98 5.67 12.22
CA GLY A 69 -9.90 5.39 13.15
C GLY A 69 -9.86 3.88 13.47
N VAL A 70 -8.91 3.17 12.92
CA VAL A 70 -8.65 1.76 13.26
C VAL A 70 -7.88 1.71 14.55
N MET A 71 -8.40 1.03 15.56
CA MET A 71 -7.84 0.99 16.92
C MET A 71 -7.16 -0.35 17.18
N TYR A 72 -5.90 -0.31 17.59
CA TYR A 72 -5.14 -1.46 18.06
C TYR A 72 -4.75 -1.32 19.52
N GLN A 73 -4.67 -2.43 20.24
CA GLN A 73 -3.90 -2.48 21.47
C GLN A 73 -2.41 -2.33 21.15
N MET A 74 -1.73 -1.45 21.84
CA MET A 74 -0.33 -1.08 21.57
C MET A 74 0.59 -2.28 21.72
N GLY A 75 0.43 -3.08 22.78
CA GLY A 75 1.29 -4.24 23.05
C GLY A 75 1.30 -5.20 21.87
N SER A 76 0.13 -5.73 21.47
CA SER A 76 0.03 -6.70 20.38
C SER A 76 0.51 -6.16 19.03
N LEU A 77 0.32 -4.86 18.77
CA LEU A 77 0.79 -4.22 17.54
C LEU A 77 2.33 -4.10 17.53
N VAL A 78 2.91 -3.65 18.63
CA VAL A 78 4.38 -3.50 18.76
C VAL A 78 5.07 -4.85 18.67
N ASP A 79 4.57 -5.89 19.34
CA ASP A 79 5.10 -7.25 19.24
C ASP A 79 5.11 -7.75 17.79
N SER A 80 3.99 -7.52 17.08
CA SER A 80 3.90 -7.85 15.65
C SER A 80 4.90 -7.08 14.81
N PHE A 81 5.11 -5.80 15.09
CA PHE A 81 6.07 -4.97 14.35
C PHE A 81 7.52 -5.36 14.62
N ILE A 82 7.86 -5.70 15.86
CA ILE A 82 9.20 -6.20 16.21
C ILE A 82 9.46 -7.51 15.46
N ALA A 83 8.55 -8.47 15.56
CA ALA A 83 8.70 -9.77 14.91
C ALA A 83 8.86 -9.64 13.39
N ASN A 84 7.98 -8.87 12.74
CA ASN A 84 8.04 -8.65 11.29
C ASN A 84 9.27 -7.83 10.88
N GLY A 85 9.63 -6.79 11.62
CA GLY A 85 10.80 -5.97 11.36
C GLY A 85 12.10 -6.78 11.42
N LEU A 86 12.27 -7.59 12.45
CA LEU A 86 13.44 -8.48 12.59
C LEU A 86 13.48 -9.54 11.48
N MET A 87 12.32 -10.13 11.14
CA MET A 87 12.24 -11.09 10.04
C MET A 87 12.65 -10.48 8.70
N LEU A 88 12.23 -9.25 8.39
CA LEU A 88 12.66 -8.53 7.19
C LEU A 88 14.17 -8.30 7.13
N LEU A 89 14.83 -8.21 8.28
CA LEU A 89 16.29 -8.07 8.38
C LEU A 89 17.03 -9.43 8.46
N GLY A 90 16.32 -10.54 8.37
CA GLY A 90 16.91 -11.88 8.54
C GLY A 90 17.39 -12.16 9.98
N VAL A 91 16.87 -11.44 10.96
CA VAL A 91 17.21 -11.60 12.39
C VAL A 91 16.10 -12.40 13.07
N THR A 92 16.48 -13.45 13.78
CA THR A 92 15.52 -14.24 14.58
C THR A 92 15.03 -13.41 15.77
N PRO A 93 13.70 -13.23 15.93
CA PRO A 93 13.15 -12.53 17.08
C PRO A 93 13.56 -13.22 18.39
N PRO A 94 13.92 -12.48 19.46
CA PRO A 94 14.18 -13.06 20.77
C PRO A 94 12.88 -13.65 21.37
N ALA A 95 13.04 -14.61 22.27
CA ALA A 95 11.91 -15.21 22.98
C ALA A 95 11.24 -14.23 23.96
N ASP A 96 12.00 -13.29 24.49
CA ASP A 96 11.53 -12.20 25.37
C ASP A 96 11.93 -10.86 24.76
N VAL A 97 10.99 -9.94 24.71
CA VAL A 97 11.22 -8.56 24.26
C VAL A 97 12.29 -7.83 25.09
N ALA A 98 12.47 -8.21 26.35
CA ALA A 98 13.55 -7.69 27.20
C ALA A 98 14.95 -7.92 26.59
N ASP A 99 15.11 -8.97 25.79
CA ASP A 99 16.38 -9.33 25.13
C ASP A 99 16.57 -8.61 23.78
N LEU A 100 15.57 -7.86 23.31
CA LEU A 100 15.61 -7.18 22.01
C LEU A 100 16.87 -6.32 21.84
N GLY A 101 17.24 -5.55 22.88
CA GLY A 101 18.42 -4.71 22.83
C GLY A 101 19.75 -5.50 22.70
N ALA A 102 19.83 -6.70 23.27
CA ALA A 102 20.98 -7.60 23.10
C ALA A 102 21.00 -8.18 21.66
N THR A 103 19.87 -8.67 21.19
CA THR A 103 19.69 -9.19 19.83
C THR A 103 20.09 -8.17 18.75
N LEU A 104 19.66 -6.91 18.91
CA LEU A 104 20.00 -5.84 17.96
C LEU A 104 21.48 -5.48 18.00
N ARG A 105 22.11 -5.45 19.17
CA ARG A 105 23.57 -5.22 19.29
C ARG A 105 24.36 -6.34 18.62
N GLU A 106 23.97 -7.58 18.81
CA GLU A 106 24.59 -8.73 18.14
C GLU A 106 24.44 -8.64 16.63
N ALA A 107 23.24 -8.34 16.12
CA ALA A 107 22.99 -8.13 14.69
C ALA A 107 23.90 -7.02 14.13
N GLN A 108 24.05 -5.90 14.83
CA GLN A 108 24.94 -4.80 14.43
C GLN A 108 26.43 -5.22 14.45
N ALA A 109 26.85 -6.00 15.44
CA ALA A 109 28.22 -6.53 15.51
C ALA A 109 28.52 -7.48 14.33
N ASN A 110 27.50 -8.20 13.85
CA ASN A 110 27.55 -9.06 12.66
C ASN A 110 27.38 -8.28 11.32
N GLY A 111 27.40 -6.94 11.36
CA GLY A 111 27.36 -6.09 10.17
C GLY A 111 25.96 -5.74 9.68
N ILE A 112 24.90 -6.17 10.35
CA ILE A 112 23.51 -5.82 9.99
C ILE A 112 23.23 -4.39 10.49
N ARG A 113 23.31 -3.41 9.57
CA ARG A 113 23.09 -1.98 9.85
C ARG A 113 22.08 -1.42 8.85
N PRO A 114 20.80 -1.72 9.00
CA PRO A 114 19.81 -1.34 8.02
C PRO A 114 19.55 0.16 8.04
N ILE A 115 19.37 0.73 6.83
CA ILE A 115 18.93 2.09 6.60
C ILE A 115 17.70 2.01 5.71
N SER A 116 16.56 2.48 6.21
CA SER A 116 15.27 2.41 5.55
C SER A 116 14.83 3.79 5.05
N ILE A 117 14.36 3.84 3.80
CA ILE A 117 13.74 5.03 3.22
C ILE A 117 12.26 4.74 2.97
N PRO A 118 11.33 5.37 3.70
CA PRO A 118 9.92 5.38 3.32
C PRO A 118 9.74 6.27 2.09
N GLY A 119 9.75 5.69 0.89
CA GLY A 119 9.55 6.39 -0.37
C GLY A 119 8.09 6.79 -0.62
N CYS A 120 7.16 6.36 0.24
CA CYS A 120 5.73 6.64 0.16
C CYS A 120 5.24 7.43 1.39
N PRO A 121 4.03 8.07 1.31
CA PRO A 121 3.56 8.97 2.36
C PRO A 121 3.45 8.32 3.74
N LEU A 122 4.01 8.97 4.76
CA LEU A 122 3.98 8.51 6.16
C LEU A 122 2.57 8.55 6.79
N MET A 123 1.61 9.22 6.18
CA MET A 123 0.22 9.23 6.64
C MET A 123 -0.50 7.88 6.40
N HIS A 124 0.12 6.94 5.70
CA HIS A 124 -0.42 5.61 5.42
C HIS A 124 0.37 4.51 6.10
N GLY A 125 -0.31 3.39 6.39
CA GLY A 125 0.30 2.22 7.02
C GLY A 125 1.54 1.71 6.28
N THR A 126 1.55 1.73 4.96
CA THR A 126 2.72 1.30 4.17
C THR A 126 3.97 2.13 4.54
N GLY A 127 3.90 3.45 4.45
CA GLY A 127 5.02 4.33 4.81
C GLY A 127 5.32 4.33 6.30
N MET A 128 4.28 4.45 7.15
CA MET A 128 4.44 4.52 8.60
C MET A 128 4.87 3.19 9.21
N TRP A 129 4.21 2.08 8.87
CA TRP A 129 4.48 0.80 9.51
C TRP A 129 5.67 0.09 8.89
N ILE A 130 5.62 -0.17 7.54
CA ILE A 130 6.66 -0.96 6.86
C ILE A 130 7.93 -0.13 6.64
N GLY A 131 7.78 1.15 6.27
CA GLY A 131 8.92 2.02 5.96
C GLY A 131 9.57 2.67 7.19
N THR A 132 8.86 2.78 8.32
CA THR A 132 9.32 3.58 9.47
C THR A 132 9.30 2.80 10.79
N MET A 133 8.12 2.39 11.28
CA MET A 133 8.00 1.82 12.64
C MET A 133 8.67 0.45 12.76
N MET A 134 8.38 -0.49 11.84
CA MET A 134 9.01 -1.82 11.85
C MET A 134 10.54 -1.73 11.75
N PRO A 135 11.10 -0.99 10.77
CA PRO A 135 12.56 -0.80 10.71
C PRO A 135 13.15 -0.16 11.96
N SER A 136 12.51 0.89 12.49
CA SER A 136 12.99 1.58 13.70
C SER A 136 13.02 0.65 14.93
N LEU A 137 11.97 -0.16 15.13
CA LEU A 137 11.90 -1.15 16.21
C LEU A 137 12.91 -2.28 16.01
N ALA A 138 13.32 -2.57 14.79
CA ALA A 138 14.36 -3.51 14.43
C ALA A 138 15.77 -2.87 14.38
N GLY A 139 15.95 -1.66 14.91
CA GLY A 139 17.23 -0.98 15.04
C GLY A 139 17.76 -0.32 13.75
N ALA A 140 16.92 -0.12 12.75
CA ALA A 140 17.29 0.59 11.53
C ALA A 140 17.36 2.12 11.73
N HIS A 141 18.20 2.77 10.93
CA HIS A 141 18.09 4.20 10.70
C HIS A 141 16.96 4.46 9.66
N VAL A 142 16.16 5.47 9.90
CA VAL A 142 15.13 5.90 8.95
C VAL A 142 15.55 7.25 8.36
N VAL A 143 15.56 7.32 7.03
CA VAL A 143 15.88 8.54 6.26
C VAL A 143 14.65 8.95 5.47
N THR A 144 14.16 10.17 5.69
CA THR A 144 13.04 10.73 4.94
C THR A 144 13.53 11.54 3.75
N LEU A 145 12.75 11.52 2.65
CA LEU A 145 12.98 12.36 1.49
C LEU A 145 12.49 13.80 1.78
N GLU A 146 13.11 14.79 1.16
CA GLU A 146 12.82 16.21 1.37
C GLU A 146 11.71 16.72 0.44
N SER A 147 11.60 16.15 -0.76
CA SER A 147 10.61 16.55 -1.76
C SER A 147 9.17 16.36 -1.27
N ARG A 148 8.29 17.32 -1.55
CA ARG A 148 6.86 17.27 -1.19
C ARG A 148 6.07 16.22 -1.96
N SER A 149 6.57 15.79 -3.11
CA SER A 149 6.06 14.70 -3.94
C SER A 149 7.15 13.68 -4.18
N PHE A 150 6.77 12.45 -4.53
CA PHE A 150 7.74 11.42 -4.85
C PHE A 150 8.62 11.83 -6.03
N ASP A 151 9.92 11.88 -5.80
CA ASP A 151 10.96 12.11 -6.80
C ASP A 151 11.92 10.92 -6.81
N ALA A 152 11.86 10.13 -7.88
CA ALA A 152 12.68 8.94 -8.01
C ALA A 152 14.18 9.25 -8.13
N HIS A 153 14.55 10.40 -8.71
CA HIS A 153 15.94 10.84 -8.77
C HIS A 153 16.49 11.21 -7.39
N GLU A 154 15.68 11.91 -6.56
CA GLU A 154 16.04 12.14 -5.17
C GLU A 154 16.21 10.82 -4.41
N LEU A 155 15.26 9.88 -4.57
CA LEU A 155 15.34 8.58 -3.92
C LEU A 155 16.67 7.89 -4.22
N PHE A 156 17.08 7.79 -5.49
CA PHE A 156 18.33 7.12 -5.86
C PHE A 156 19.58 7.86 -5.41
N ARG A 157 19.57 9.21 -5.41
CA ARG A 157 20.66 9.98 -4.80
C ARG A 157 20.80 9.67 -3.32
N VAL A 158 19.69 9.65 -2.58
CA VAL A 158 19.69 9.35 -1.14
C VAL A 158 20.10 7.90 -0.87
N ILE A 159 19.69 6.93 -1.71
CA ILE A 159 20.18 5.54 -1.62
C ILE A 159 21.70 5.51 -1.71
N GLN A 160 22.26 6.13 -2.73
CA GLN A 160 23.72 6.20 -2.94
C GLN A 160 24.44 6.92 -1.81
N ASP A 161 23.98 8.12 -1.43
CA ASP A 161 24.65 8.98 -0.46
C ASP A 161 24.60 8.43 0.97
N ARG A 162 23.50 7.78 1.33
CA ARG A 162 23.27 7.19 2.66
C ARG A 162 23.54 5.71 2.72
N GLN A 163 23.90 5.07 1.60
CA GLN A 163 24.05 3.61 1.50
C GLN A 163 22.81 2.89 2.05
N ALA A 164 21.62 3.35 1.62
CA ALA A 164 20.36 2.81 2.09
C ALA A 164 20.17 1.35 1.64
N THR A 165 19.69 0.53 2.55
CA THR A 165 19.55 -0.91 2.34
C THR A 165 18.12 -1.32 2.03
N HIS A 166 17.14 -0.54 2.49
CA HIS A 166 15.72 -0.84 2.37
C HIS A 166 14.96 0.40 1.89
N ILE A 167 14.03 0.19 0.97
CA ILE A 167 13.06 1.21 0.58
C ILE A 167 11.63 0.66 0.63
N THR A 168 10.67 1.53 0.89
CA THR A 168 9.25 1.15 0.91
C THR A 168 8.47 2.01 -0.08
N ILE A 169 7.73 1.36 -0.97
CA ILE A 169 6.98 1.97 -2.08
C ILE A 169 5.51 1.52 -2.10
N VAL A 170 4.74 1.99 -3.07
CA VAL A 170 3.35 1.59 -3.31
C VAL A 170 3.18 1.14 -4.76
N GLY A 171 3.46 -0.12 -5.04
CA GLY A 171 3.25 -0.80 -6.31
C GLY A 171 3.82 -0.09 -7.53
N ASP A 172 3.19 -0.32 -8.66
CA ASP A 172 3.62 0.23 -9.96
C ASP A 172 3.68 1.75 -10.00
N SER A 173 2.83 2.42 -9.23
CA SER A 173 2.77 3.89 -9.18
C SER A 173 4.10 4.55 -8.77
N PHE A 174 4.92 3.82 -8.02
CA PHE A 174 6.25 4.25 -7.56
C PHE A 174 7.37 3.53 -8.34
N ALA A 175 7.18 2.25 -8.61
CA ALA A 175 8.20 1.44 -9.27
C ALA A 175 8.47 1.88 -10.72
N LYS A 176 7.43 2.25 -11.49
CA LYS A 176 7.62 2.75 -12.87
C LYS A 176 8.44 4.05 -12.94
N PRO A 177 8.17 5.10 -12.13
CA PRO A 177 9.06 6.26 -12.04
C PRO A 177 10.50 5.90 -11.64
N MET A 178 10.68 4.90 -10.77
CA MET A 178 12.03 4.43 -10.40
C MET A 178 12.77 3.82 -11.60
N LEU A 179 12.11 2.95 -12.36
CA LEU A 179 12.68 2.37 -13.59
C LEU A 179 13.09 3.45 -14.57
N GLN A 180 12.21 4.43 -14.80
CA GLN A 180 12.51 5.56 -15.67
C GLN A 180 13.74 6.35 -15.20
N ALA A 181 13.84 6.65 -13.91
CA ALA A 181 14.96 7.39 -13.35
C ALA A 181 16.30 6.64 -13.49
N ILE A 182 16.30 5.30 -13.32
CA ILE A 182 17.47 4.46 -13.57
C ILE A 182 17.89 4.54 -15.03
N ASP A 183 16.95 4.32 -15.96
CA ASP A 183 17.22 4.31 -17.40
C ASP A 183 17.72 5.69 -17.88
N GLU A 184 17.15 6.76 -17.37
CA GLU A 184 17.63 8.12 -17.67
C GLU A 184 19.06 8.38 -17.16
N ALA A 185 19.38 7.94 -15.93
CA ALA A 185 20.72 8.10 -15.38
C ALA A 185 21.77 7.30 -16.18
N VAL A 186 21.44 6.07 -16.58
CA VAL A 186 22.29 5.24 -17.44
C VAL A 186 22.50 5.91 -18.80
N SER A 187 21.44 6.42 -19.42
CA SER A 187 21.52 7.09 -20.73
C SER A 187 22.38 8.36 -20.72
N LYS A 188 22.42 9.07 -19.56
CA LYS A 188 23.25 10.25 -19.32
C LYS A 188 24.71 9.91 -18.93
N GLY A 189 25.05 8.62 -18.79
CA GLY A 189 26.38 8.18 -18.34
C GLY A 189 26.67 8.41 -16.86
N THR A 190 25.65 8.60 -16.05
CA THR A 190 25.73 8.86 -14.60
C THR A 190 24.83 7.87 -13.83
N PRO A 191 25.06 6.55 -13.95
CA PRO A 191 24.25 5.56 -13.25
C PRO A 191 24.34 5.75 -11.74
N TYR A 192 23.26 5.48 -11.03
CA TYR A 192 23.25 5.46 -9.57
C TYR A 192 23.95 4.23 -9.02
N ASP A 193 24.67 4.40 -7.92
CA ASP A 193 25.15 3.25 -7.12
C ASP A 193 24.00 2.74 -6.23
N THR A 194 23.48 1.59 -6.61
CA THR A 194 22.42 0.88 -5.87
C THR A 194 22.95 -0.36 -5.13
N SER A 195 24.26 -0.54 -5.03
CA SER A 195 24.90 -1.75 -4.50
C SER A 195 24.54 -2.05 -3.03
N SER A 196 24.22 -1.00 -2.26
CA SER A 196 23.75 -1.12 -0.87
C SER A 196 22.31 -1.62 -0.74
N LEU A 197 21.47 -1.42 -1.78
CA LEU A 197 20.05 -1.72 -1.73
C LEU A 197 19.81 -3.23 -1.75
N SER A 198 19.29 -3.77 -0.67
CA SER A 198 19.01 -5.20 -0.50
C SER A 198 17.52 -5.53 -0.57
N MET A 199 16.62 -4.58 -0.29
CA MET A 199 15.18 -4.83 -0.29
C MET A 199 14.37 -3.63 -0.81
N VAL A 200 13.35 -3.95 -1.61
CA VAL A 200 12.24 -3.06 -1.95
C VAL A 200 10.97 -3.67 -1.41
N ALA A 201 10.36 -3.04 -0.40
CA ALA A 201 9.06 -3.44 0.13
C ALA A 201 7.94 -2.64 -0.52
N SER A 202 6.81 -3.29 -0.81
CA SER A 202 5.62 -2.66 -1.37
C SER A 202 4.36 -3.16 -0.70
N SER A 203 3.34 -2.32 -0.61
CA SER A 203 2.00 -2.69 -0.18
C SER A 203 0.97 -1.66 -0.65
N GLY A 204 -0.30 -2.04 -0.63
CA GLY A 204 -1.44 -1.12 -0.77
C GLY A 204 -1.99 -0.94 -2.17
N VAL A 205 -1.22 -1.24 -3.21
CA VAL A 205 -1.62 -1.24 -4.62
C VAL A 205 -0.96 -2.42 -5.32
N MET A 206 -1.60 -2.91 -6.37
CA MET A 206 -1.04 -3.99 -7.19
C MET A 206 0.37 -3.64 -7.71
N TRP A 207 1.25 -4.62 -7.65
CA TRP A 207 2.60 -4.56 -8.17
C TRP A 207 2.77 -5.70 -9.19
N THR A 208 2.83 -5.32 -10.46
CA THR A 208 2.82 -6.27 -11.58
C THR A 208 4.09 -7.10 -11.68
N SER A 209 3.97 -8.31 -12.22
CA SER A 209 5.11 -9.21 -12.46
C SER A 209 6.14 -8.59 -13.39
N GLU A 210 5.68 -7.89 -14.41
CA GLU A 210 6.54 -7.22 -15.41
C GLU A 210 7.39 -6.14 -14.74
N VAL A 211 6.77 -5.25 -13.96
CA VAL A 211 7.49 -4.15 -13.28
C VAL A 211 8.44 -4.69 -12.20
N LYS A 212 8.07 -5.78 -11.52
CA LYS A 212 8.96 -6.49 -10.59
C LYS A 212 10.16 -7.04 -11.31
N GLN A 213 9.96 -7.72 -12.46
CA GLN A 213 11.05 -8.27 -13.27
C GLN A 213 11.97 -7.18 -13.77
N ASP A 214 11.43 -6.09 -14.30
CA ASP A 214 12.19 -4.93 -14.75
C ASP A 214 13.08 -4.32 -13.66
N LEU A 215 12.63 -4.29 -12.40
CA LEU A 215 13.44 -3.86 -11.26
C LEU A 215 14.55 -4.86 -10.96
N LEU A 216 14.26 -6.17 -10.97
CA LEU A 216 15.25 -7.23 -10.73
C LEU A 216 16.33 -7.27 -11.81
N ASP A 217 16.00 -6.93 -13.05
CA ASP A 217 16.95 -6.86 -14.15
C ASP A 217 17.93 -5.69 -14.03
N ARG A 218 17.52 -4.59 -13.36
CA ARG A 218 18.34 -3.38 -13.15
C ARG A 218 19.07 -3.38 -11.80
N ILE A 219 18.51 -4.05 -10.79
CA ILE A 219 19.07 -4.11 -9.42
C ILE A 219 19.08 -5.59 -8.99
N GLU A 220 20.04 -6.34 -9.53
CA GLU A 220 20.07 -7.81 -9.44
C GLU A 220 20.11 -8.39 -8.01
N GLN A 221 20.71 -7.67 -7.05
CA GLN A 221 20.85 -8.12 -5.66
C GLN A 221 19.61 -7.89 -4.81
N VAL A 222 18.62 -7.14 -5.30
CA VAL A 222 17.47 -6.75 -4.50
C VAL A 222 16.48 -7.90 -4.29
N VAL A 223 15.90 -7.96 -3.11
CA VAL A 223 14.73 -8.77 -2.81
C VAL A 223 13.50 -7.87 -2.85
N LEU A 224 12.51 -8.25 -3.64
CA LEU A 224 11.22 -7.56 -3.69
C LEU A 224 10.27 -8.23 -2.72
N PHE A 225 9.78 -7.47 -1.74
CA PHE A 225 8.83 -7.91 -0.74
C PHE A 225 7.48 -7.23 -0.97
N ASP A 226 6.49 -7.99 -1.43
CA ASP A 226 5.15 -7.50 -1.72
C ASP A 226 4.19 -7.93 -0.61
N ALA A 227 3.74 -6.99 0.22
CA ALA A 227 2.88 -7.25 1.36
C ALA A 227 1.41 -7.04 1.00
N MET A 228 0.61 -8.08 1.11
CA MET A 228 -0.84 -8.01 1.07
C MET A 228 -1.37 -7.67 2.45
N GLY A 229 -1.89 -6.45 2.60
CA GLY A 229 -2.39 -5.97 3.87
C GLY A 229 -3.31 -4.76 3.74
N SER A 230 -3.92 -4.43 4.85
CA SER A 230 -4.74 -3.24 5.01
C SER A 230 -4.49 -2.62 6.39
N SER A 231 -5.11 -1.47 6.66
CA SER A 231 -5.06 -0.89 8.01
C SER A 231 -5.72 -1.77 9.07
N GLU A 232 -6.48 -2.77 8.66
CA GLU A 232 -7.18 -3.72 9.52
C GLU A 232 -6.42 -5.03 9.76
N GLY A 233 -5.28 -5.25 9.08
CA GLY A 233 -4.44 -6.43 9.31
C GLY A 233 -3.55 -6.83 8.14
N SER A 234 -2.55 -7.64 8.44
CA SER A 234 -1.69 -8.28 7.44
C SER A 234 -2.31 -9.58 6.97
N MET A 235 -2.36 -9.81 5.65
CA MET A 235 -3.03 -10.96 5.05
C MET A 235 -2.07 -11.93 4.36
N GLY A 236 -0.92 -11.45 3.88
CA GLY A 236 0.04 -12.30 3.19
C GLY A 236 1.22 -11.54 2.63
N MET A 237 2.12 -12.26 1.99
CA MET A 237 3.32 -11.70 1.38
C MET A 237 3.74 -12.48 0.14
N ALA A 238 4.42 -11.82 -0.78
CA ALA A 238 5.13 -12.47 -1.88
C ALA A 238 6.57 -11.96 -1.92
N ILE A 239 7.49 -12.86 -2.21
CA ILE A 239 8.92 -12.55 -2.35
C ILE A 239 9.32 -12.86 -3.79
N SER A 240 10.05 -11.93 -4.40
CA SER A 240 10.65 -12.12 -5.71
C SER A 240 12.12 -11.67 -5.67
N MET A 241 12.98 -12.40 -6.36
CA MET A 241 14.41 -12.13 -6.45
C MET A 241 14.97 -12.73 -7.73
N LYS A 242 16.19 -12.43 -8.08
CA LYS A 242 16.86 -13.05 -9.23
C LYS A 242 16.82 -14.58 -9.11
N GLY A 243 16.31 -15.25 -10.14
CA GLY A 243 16.12 -16.71 -10.15
C GLY A 243 14.81 -17.22 -9.52
N LEU A 244 14.02 -16.35 -8.87
CA LEU A 244 12.66 -16.65 -8.43
C LEU A 244 11.71 -15.69 -9.17
N PRO A 245 11.05 -16.15 -10.27
CA PRO A 245 10.24 -15.26 -11.11
C PRO A 245 9.07 -14.65 -10.31
N PRO A 246 8.83 -13.35 -10.50
CA PRO A 246 7.73 -12.66 -9.83
C PRO A 246 6.37 -13.14 -10.34
N ALA A 247 5.38 -13.09 -9.46
CA ALA A 247 3.99 -13.30 -9.80
C ALA A 247 3.16 -12.07 -9.43
N THR A 248 2.11 -11.82 -10.21
CA THR A 248 1.10 -10.81 -9.86
C THR A 248 0.04 -11.46 -8.98
N ALA A 249 -0.39 -10.75 -7.92
CA ALA A 249 -1.52 -11.09 -7.06
C ALA A 249 -1.48 -12.47 -6.37
N LYS A 250 -0.35 -13.19 -6.40
CA LYS A 250 -0.17 -14.47 -5.71
C LYS A 250 0.65 -14.28 -4.44
N PHE A 251 0.10 -14.70 -3.30
CA PHE A 251 0.68 -14.46 -1.97
C PHE A 251 0.77 -15.73 -1.14
N SER A 252 1.89 -15.91 -0.48
CA SER A 252 2.00 -16.84 0.64
C SER A 252 1.34 -16.25 1.87
N VAL A 253 0.69 -17.06 2.67
CA VAL A 253 -0.06 -16.63 3.85
C VAL A 253 0.43 -17.31 5.11
N SER A 254 0.22 -16.64 6.24
CA SER A 254 0.48 -17.22 7.56
C SER A 254 -0.63 -18.20 7.97
N ALA A 255 -0.38 -19.00 8.99
CA ALA A 255 -1.40 -19.89 9.57
C ALA A 255 -2.64 -19.13 10.10
N THR A 256 -2.48 -17.84 10.42
CA THR A 256 -3.56 -16.99 10.93
C THR A 256 -4.39 -16.32 9.82
N THR A 257 -3.98 -16.41 8.57
CA THR A 257 -4.76 -15.90 7.43
C THR A 257 -5.61 -17.02 6.85
N LYS A 258 -6.90 -16.75 6.66
CA LYS A 258 -7.89 -17.70 6.14
C LYS A 258 -8.73 -17.06 5.05
N VAL A 259 -9.43 -17.90 4.28
CA VAL A 259 -10.44 -17.45 3.31
C VAL A 259 -11.76 -18.13 3.66
N PHE A 260 -12.81 -17.34 3.84
CA PHE A 260 -14.13 -17.84 4.21
C PHE A 260 -15.18 -17.53 3.15
N THR A 261 -16.08 -18.46 2.93
CA THR A 261 -17.30 -18.26 2.14
C THR A 261 -18.28 -17.33 2.85
N GLU A 262 -19.39 -17.00 2.20
CA GLU A 262 -20.43 -16.14 2.81
C GLU A 262 -21.09 -16.77 4.05
N ASP A 263 -21.13 -18.09 4.14
CA ASP A 263 -21.68 -18.89 5.26
C ASP A 263 -20.61 -19.28 6.29
N ASP A 264 -19.47 -18.57 6.32
CA ASP A 264 -18.37 -18.75 7.27
C ASP A 264 -17.68 -20.14 7.25
N ARG A 265 -17.77 -20.86 6.15
CA ARG A 265 -17.00 -22.06 5.90
C ARG A 265 -15.62 -21.70 5.33
N GLU A 266 -14.56 -22.34 5.82
CA GLU A 266 -13.21 -22.15 5.28
C GLU A 266 -13.13 -22.73 3.86
N VAL A 267 -12.64 -21.94 2.89
CA VAL A 267 -12.42 -22.34 1.51
C VAL A 267 -11.31 -23.38 1.45
N GLN A 268 -11.56 -24.49 0.79
CA GLN A 268 -10.58 -25.56 0.66
C GLN A 268 -9.55 -25.25 -0.42
N PRO A 269 -8.25 -25.52 -0.18
CA PRO A 269 -7.19 -25.34 -1.16
C PRO A 269 -7.50 -26.11 -2.47
N GLY A 270 -7.29 -25.44 -3.61
CA GLY A 270 -7.49 -26.00 -4.93
C GLY A 270 -8.94 -26.18 -5.38
N SER A 271 -9.92 -25.72 -4.57
CA SER A 271 -11.35 -25.81 -4.93
C SER A 271 -11.78 -24.85 -6.03
N GLY A 272 -11.03 -23.77 -6.25
CA GLY A 272 -11.42 -22.66 -7.13
C GLY A 272 -12.55 -21.79 -6.58
N GLU A 273 -13.03 -22.07 -5.36
CA GLU A 273 -14.07 -21.29 -4.71
C GLU A 273 -13.55 -19.93 -4.26
N ILE A 274 -14.34 -18.88 -4.51
CA ILE A 274 -13.99 -17.51 -4.13
C ILE A 274 -14.53 -17.23 -2.73
N GLY A 275 -13.69 -16.69 -1.85
CA GLY A 275 -14.09 -16.29 -0.50
C GLY A 275 -13.50 -14.95 -0.07
N LYS A 276 -13.90 -14.53 1.12
CA LYS A 276 -13.40 -13.32 1.79
C LYS A 276 -12.12 -13.63 2.54
N VAL A 277 -11.08 -12.85 2.30
CA VAL A 277 -9.83 -12.94 3.07
C VAL A 277 -10.05 -12.46 4.49
N ALA A 278 -9.59 -13.25 5.44
CA ALA A 278 -9.67 -13.00 6.88
C ALA A 278 -8.27 -12.99 7.49
N ALA A 279 -7.87 -11.87 8.08
CA ALA A 279 -6.60 -11.73 8.78
C ALA A 279 -6.79 -11.98 10.28
N GLY A 280 -6.06 -12.97 10.82
CA GLY A 280 -5.94 -13.21 12.27
C GLY A 280 -4.67 -12.62 12.85
N GLY A 281 -4.34 -12.98 14.09
CA GLY A 281 -3.17 -12.47 14.81
C GLY A 281 -3.46 -11.12 15.49
N ALA A 282 -2.66 -10.10 15.26
CA ALA A 282 -2.89 -8.76 15.80
C ALA A 282 -4.10 -8.09 15.11
N VAL A 283 -5.30 -8.41 15.57
CA VAL A 283 -6.56 -7.88 15.03
C VAL A 283 -6.98 -6.63 15.78
N PRO A 284 -7.38 -5.53 15.09
CA PRO A 284 -7.89 -4.32 15.74
C PRO A 284 -9.03 -4.60 16.70
N ILE A 285 -9.13 -3.82 17.77
CA ILE A 285 -10.25 -3.89 18.68
C ILE A 285 -11.55 -3.37 18.05
N GLY A 286 -11.44 -2.47 17.06
CA GLY A 286 -12.58 -1.91 16.33
C GLY A 286 -12.24 -0.62 15.59
N TYR A 287 -13.27 0.00 15.06
CA TYR A 287 -13.23 1.39 14.56
C TYR A 287 -13.71 2.36 15.64
N PHE A 288 -12.99 3.47 15.77
CA PHE A 288 -13.36 4.52 16.72
C PHE A 288 -14.74 5.11 16.40
N LYS A 289 -15.63 5.07 17.38
CA LYS A 289 -17.01 5.57 17.28
C LYS A 289 -17.85 4.96 16.13
N ASP A 290 -17.50 3.76 15.67
CA ASP A 290 -18.26 3.05 14.62
C ASP A 290 -18.47 1.56 15.02
N PRO A 291 -19.33 1.27 16.00
CA PRO A 291 -19.56 -0.10 16.48
C PRO A 291 -20.21 -1.01 15.43
N GLU A 292 -21.09 -0.48 14.59
CA GLU A 292 -21.78 -1.28 13.57
C GLU A 292 -20.80 -1.81 12.53
N LYS A 293 -19.90 -0.95 12.05
CA LYS A 293 -18.87 -1.35 11.11
C LYS A 293 -17.84 -2.26 11.77
N SER A 294 -17.52 -2.01 13.04
CA SER A 294 -16.60 -2.86 13.81
C SER A 294 -17.11 -4.30 13.89
N ILE A 295 -18.37 -4.52 14.22
CA ILE A 295 -18.97 -5.85 14.29
C ILE A 295 -18.94 -6.57 12.92
N LYS A 296 -19.16 -5.84 11.83
CA LYS A 296 -19.14 -6.40 10.47
C LYS A 296 -17.74 -6.77 10.01
N THR A 297 -16.73 -6.01 10.44
CA THR A 297 -15.35 -6.18 9.99
C THR A 297 -14.54 -7.12 10.89
N PHE A 298 -14.73 -7.02 12.21
CA PHE A 298 -13.96 -7.81 13.19
C PHE A 298 -14.87 -8.88 13.79
N ARG A 299 -14.73 -10.10 13.28
CA ARG A 299 -15.65 -11.20 13.59
C ARG A 299 -14.91 -12.36 14.27
N THR A 300 -15.62 -13.11 15.07
CA THR A 300 -15.10 -14.35 15.68
C THR A 300 -15.72 -15.56 14.97
N ILE A 301 -14.88 -16.42 14.40
CA ILE A 301 -15.27 -17.68 13.77
C ILE A 301 -14.52 -18.81 14.47
N ASN A 302 -15.25 -19.82 14.94
CA ASN A 302 -14.69 -20.97 15.67
C ASN A 302 -13.78 -20.56 16.85
N GLY A 303 -14.15 -19.50 17.58
CA GLY A 303 -13.39 -19.00 18.74
C GLY A 303 -12.17 -18.13 18.39
N VAL A 304 -11.84 -17.96 17.12
CA VAL A 304 -10.72 -17.11 16.66
C VAL A 304 -11.26 -15.80 16.10
N ARG A 305 -10.65 -14.69 16.53
CA ARG A 305 -11.00 -13.36 16.03
C ARG A 305 -10.26 -13.05 14.73
N TYR A 306 -11.00 -12.59 13.74
CA TYR A 306 -10.49 -12.22 12.42
C TYR A 306 -10.93 -10.81 12.03
N SER A 307 -10.10 -10.16 11.23
CA SER A 307 -10.44 -8.97 10.47
C SER A 307 -10.80 -9.35 9.03
N PHE A 308 -11.91 -8.79 8.52
CA PHE A 308 -12.38 -8.94 7.15
C PHE A 308 -12.31 -7.58 6.42
N PRO A 309 -11.17 -7.20 5.83
CA PRO A 309 -11.00 -5.91 5.16
C PRO A 309 -11.86 -5.73 3.91
N GLY A 310 -12.36 -6.84 3.36
CA GLY A 310 -13.22 -6.87 2.18
C GLY A 310 -12.51 -7.33 0.91
N ASP A 311 -11.31 -7.85 1.03
CA ASP A 311 -10.56 -8.46 -0.07
C ASP A 311 -11.08 -9.86 -0.36
N MET A 312 -11.12 -10.23 -1.65
CA MET A 312 -11.61 -11.51 -2.16
C MET A 312 -10.45 -12.30 -2.77
N ALA A 313 -10.41 -13.61 -2.54
CA ALA A 313 -9.35 -14.47 -3.06
C ALA A 313 -9.85 -15.88 -3.34
N THR A 314 -9.07 -16.64 -4.13
CA THR A 314 -9.07 -18.09 -4.17
C THR A 314 -7.90 -18.66 -3.37
N VAL A 315 -8.03 -19.91 -2.91
CA VAL A 315 -6.94 -20.64 -2.25
C VAL A 315 -6.41 -21.66 -3.24
N GLU A 316 -5.15 -21.52 -3.61
CA GLU A 316 -4.48 -22.43 -4.54
C GLU A 316 -4.21 -23.79 -3.88
N ALA A 317 -3.91 -24.81 -4.68
CA ALA A 317 -3.64 -26.18 -4.18
C ALA A 317 -2.41 -26.23 -3.25
N ASP A 318 -1.46 -25.30 -3.39
CA ASP A 318 -0.29 -25.16 -2.53
C ASP A 318 -0.55 -24.34 -1.25
N GLY A 319 -1.80 -23.89 -1.05
CA GLY A 319 -2.23 -23.08 0.09
C GLY A 319 -1.93 -21.59 -0.06
N SER A 320 -1.29 -21.15 -1.14
CA SER A 320 -1.14 -19.71 -1.45
C SER A 320 -2.49 -19.10 -1.84
N LEU A 321 -2.60 -17.77 -1.76
CA LEU A 321 -3.79 -17.05 -2.19
C LEU A 321 -3.54 -16.37 -3.54
N THR A 322 -4.54 -16.42 -4.41
CA THR A 322 -4.65 -15.51 -5.56
C THR A 322 -5.64 -14.43 -5.22
N LEU A 323 -5.15 -13.20 -5.03
CA LEU A 323 -5.97 -12.03 -4.73
C LEU A 323 -6.74 -11.61 -5.97
N LEU A 324 -8.05 -11.49 -5.85
CA LEU A 324 -8.94 -11.09 -6.95
C LEU A 324 -9.26 -9.59 -6.93
N GLY A 325 -9.18 -8.95 -5.75
CA GLY A 325 -9.48 -7.55 -5.54
C GLY A 325 -10.52 -7.31 -4.45
N ARG A 326 -11.03 -6.08 -4.38
CA ARG A 326 -12.00 -5.70 -3.35
C ARG A 326 -13.43 -6.06 -3.72
N GLY A 327 -14.11 -6.76 -2.84
CA GLY A 327 -15.51 -7.14 -3.02
C GLY A 327 -16.46 -5.95 -3.26
N SER A 328 -16.14 -4.78 -2.72
CA SER A 328 -16.91 -3.54 -2.92
C SER A 328 -16.79 -2.93 -4.32
N GLN A 329 -15.79 -3.34 -5.10
CA GLN A 329 -15.54 -2.87 -6.47
C GLN A 329 -15.98 -3.89 -7.53
N VAL A 330 -16.41 -5.07 -7.11
CA VAL A 330 -16.87 -6.14 -8.01
C VAL A 330 -17.96 -5.62 -8.95
N ILE A 331 -17.77 -5.84 -10.24
CA ILE A 331 -18.75 -5.53 -11.27
C ILE A 331 -19.64 -6.75 -11.47
N ASN A 332 -20.94 -6.58 -11.28
CA ASN A 332 -21.90 -7.65 -11.49
C ASN A 332 -22.51 -7.52 -12.88
N SER A 333 -22.01 -8.30 -13.84
CA SER A 333 -22.46 -8.26 -15.24
C SER A 333 -23.05 -9.59 -15.66
N ALA A 334 -24.33 -9.60 -16.00
CA ALA A 334 -25.07 -10.81 -16.40
C ALA A 334 -24.99 -11.99 -15.40
N GLY A 335 -24.91 -11.70 -14.10
CA GLY A 335 -24.76 -12.71 -13.05
C GLY A 335 -23.31 -13.12 -12.74
N GLU A 336 -22.36 -12.69 -13.56
CA GLU A 336 -20.94 -12.93 -13.33
C GLU A 336 -20.31 -11.86 -12.45
N LYS A 337 -19.40 -12.27 -11.58
CA LYS A 337 -18.58 -11.35 -10.76
C LYS A 337 -17.27 -11.08 -11.48
N ILE A 338 -17.04 -9.81 -11.82
CA ILE A 338 -15.84 -9.34 -12.51
C ILE A 338 -15.07 -8.43 -11.55
N PHE A 339 -13.82 -8.75 -11.30
CA PHE A 339 -12.94 -7.98 -10.45
C PHE A 339 -12.19 -6.95 -11.31
N PRO A 340 -12.35 -5.65 -11.04
CA PRO A 340 -11.68 -4.60 -11.82
C PRO A 340 -10.19 -4.80 -11.95
N GLU A 341 -9.53 -5.19 -10.86
CA GLU A 341 -8.09 -5.35 -10.77
C GLU A 341 -7.56 -6.39 -11.76
N GLU A 342 -8.28 -7.50 -11.95
CA GLU A 342 -7.92 -8.52 -12.95
C GLU A 342 -7.97 -7.97 -14.38
N VAL A 343 -8.97 -7.14 -14.65
CA VAL A 343 -9.14 -6.53 -15.98
C VAL A 343 -8.10 -5.43 -16.20
N GLU A 344 -7.84 -4.61 -15.20
CA GLU A 344 -6.82 -3.56 -15.22
C GLU A 344 -5.43 -4.14 -15.50
N GLU A 345 -5.09 -5.26 -14.86
CA GLU A 345 -3.82 -5.96 -15.12
C GLU A 345 -3.72 -6.42 -16.57
N ALA A 346 -4.75 -7.05 -17.10
CA ALA A 346 -4.75 -7.50 -18.49
C ALA A 346 -4.63 -6.32 -19.48
N VAL A 347 -5.27 -5.19 -19.21
CA VAL A 347 -5.15 -3.96 -20.01
C VAL A 347 -3.74 -3.40 -19.96
N LYS A 348 -3.11 -3.36 -18.79
CA LYS A 348 -1.75 -2.83 -18.58
C LYS A 348 -0.65 -3.66 -19.23
N THR A 349 -0.92 -4.92 -19.62
CA THR A 349 0.05 -5.71 -20.42
C THR A 349 0.13 -5.26 -21.87
N HIS A 350 -0.62 -4.26 -22.31
CA HIS A 350 -0.47 -3.66 -23.63
C HIS A 350 0.69 -2.66 -23.62
N ASP A 351 1.64 -2.80 -24.54
CA ASP A 351 2.92 -2.05 -24.61
C ASP A 351 2.77 -0.52 -24.49
N SER A 352 1.69 0.02 -25.02
CA SER A 352 1.45 1.47 -25.02
C SER A 352 0.77 1.96 -23.73
N ILE A 353 0.22 1.09 -22.85
CA ILE A 353 -0.59 1.49 -21.70
C ILE A 353 0.28 1.63 -20.45
N ALA A 354 0.26 2.84 -19.88
CA ALA A 354 0.92 3.13 -18.60
C ALA A 354 0.07 2.70 -17.41
N ASP A 355 -1.22 3.06 -17.44
CA ASP A 355 -2.14 2.81 -16.31
C ASP A 355 -3.60 2.70 -16.79
N CYS A 356 -4.44 2.06 -15.99
CA CYS A 356 -5.85 1.84 -16.29
C CYS A 356 -6.68 1.73 -15.01
N LEU A 357 -7.91 2.23 -15.03
CA LEU A 357 -8.95 1.94 -14.05
C LEU A 357 -10.21 1.43 -14.73
N VAL A 358 -10.72 0.30 -14.23
CA VAL A 358 -11.91 -0.37 -14.75
C VAL A 358 -13.03 -0.35 -13.69
N PHE A 359 -14.26 -0.12 -14.13
CA PHE A 359 -15.42 -0.07 -13.24
C PHE A 359 -16.72 -0.43 -13.96
N GLY A 360 -17.74 -0.76 -13.17
CA GLY A 360 -19.08 -0.99 -13.68
C GLY A 360 -19.89 0.30 -13.78
N ILE A 361 -20.64 0.43 -14.89
CA ILE A 361 -21.72 1.41 -15.02
C ILE A 361 -23.05 0.68 -15.23
N PRO A 362 -24.19 1.28 -14.86
CA PRO A 362 -25.51 0.65 -15.09
C PRO A 362 -25.74 0.28 -16.55
N ASP A 363 -26.34 -0.89 -16.76
CA ASP A 363 -26.69 -1.42 -18.08
C ASP A 363 -28.03 -2.17 -17.98
N GLU A 364 -28.98 -1.85 -18.86
CA GLU A 364 -30.31 -2.43 -18.80
C GLU A 364 -30.36 -3.94 -19.05
N LYS A 365 -29.43 -4.45 -19.88
CA LYS A 365 -29.38 -5.86 -20.24
C LYS A 365 -28.55 -6.70 -19.28
N PHE A 366 -27.44 -6.17 -18.79
CA PHE A 366 -26.46 -6.91 -18.02
C PHE A 366 -26.42 -6.53 -16.53
N GLY A 367 -27.27 -5.57 -16.10
CA GLY A 367 -27.20 -4.96 -14.76
C GLY A 367 -26.06 -3.95 -14.66
N GLN A 368 -24.84 -4.38 -14.95
CA GLN A 368 -23.68 -3.51 -15.14
C GLN A 368 -22.91 -3.93 -16.40
N ARG A 369 -22.30 -2.95 -17.07
CA ARG A 369 -21.30 -3.17 -18.13
C ARG A 369 -19.92 -2.70 -17.66
N VAL A 370 -18.91 -3.45 -18.06
CA VAL A 370 -17.51 -3.15 -17.77
C VAL A 370 -17.03 -2.03 -18.68
N VAL A 371 -16.51 -0.96 -18.10
CA VAL A 371 -15.90 0.17 -18.82
C VAL A 371 -14.65 0.64 -18.07
N GLY A 372 -13.84 1.50 -18.71
CA GLY A 372 -12.65 2.00 -18.05
C GLY A 372 -12.06 3.25 -18.67
N VAL A 373 -11.05 3.79 -17.99
CA VAL A 373 -10.17 4.85 -18.49
C VAL A 373 -8.73 4.35 -18.48
N ALA A 374 -7.94 4.72 -19.48
CA ALA A 374 -6.53 4.34 -19.57
C ALA A 374 -5.67 5.50 -20.06
N CYS A 375 -4.40 5.52 -19.69
CA CYS A 375 -3.41 6.46 -20.22
C CYS A 375 -2.21 5.70 -20.80
N VAL A 376 -1.49 6.39 -21.68
CA VAL A 376 -0.34 5.80 -22.39
C VAL A 376 0.97 6.06 -21.69
N ASN A 377 1.95 5.21 -21.98
CA ASN A 377 3.34 5.43 -21.59
C ASN A 377 3.89 6.73 -22.22
N PRO A 378 4.73 7.49 -21.51
CA PRO A 378 5.36 8.68 -22.07
C PRO A 378 6.07 8.37 -23.41
N GLY A 379 5.74 9.14 -24.45
CA GLY A 379 6.31 8.97 -25.80
C GLY A 379 5.73 7.83 -26.64
N ALA A 380 4.82 7.02 -26.11
CA ALA A 380 4.13 6.01 -26.88
C ALA A 380 3.03 6.60 -27.79
N THR A 381 2.79 5.95 -28.92
CA THR A 381 1.63 6.27 -29.76
C THR A 381 0.34 5.89 -29.01
N THR A 382 -0.61 6.82 -28.94
CA THR A 382 -1.89 6.58 -28.28
C THR A 382 -2.76 5.64 -29.10
N PRO A 383 -3.04 4.41 -28.63
CA PRO A 383 -3.96 3.50 -29.29
C PRO A 383 -5.41 3.99 -29.12
N THR A 384 -6.29 3.54 -29.95
CA THR A 384 -7.73 3.69 -29.70
C THR A 384 -8.20 2.76 -28.59
N GLY A 385 -9.30 3.13 -27.91
CA GLY A 385 -9.89 2.24 -26.89
C GLY A 385 -10.27 0.86 -27.48
N ASP A 386 -10.71 0.82 -28.73
CA ASP A 386 -11.07 -0.44 -29.41
C ASP A 386 -9.87 -1.35 -29.69
N GLU A 387 -8.69 -0.80 -30.02
CA GLU A 387 -7.44 -1.56 -30.18
C GLU A 387 -7.04 -2.20 -28.85
N VAL A 388 -7.08 -1.46 -27.75
CA VAL A 388 -6.76 -1.98 -26.41
C VAL A 388 -7.79 -3.04 -25.98
N ILE A 389 -9.08 -2.85 -26.26
CA ILE A 389 -10.14 -3.83 -26.02
C ILE A 389 -9.88 -5.11 -26.83
N ALA A 390 -9.51 -4.99 -28.10
CA ALA A 390 -9.20 -6.12 -28.96
C ALA A 390 -8.00 -6.92 -28.43
N PHE A 391 -6.96 -6.24 -27.96
CA PHE A 391 -5.82 -6.85 -27.28
C PHE A 391 -6.27 -7.58 -25.99
N THR A 392 -7.04 -6.91 -25.13
CA THR A 392 -7.52 -7.48 -23.85
C THR A 392 -8.34 -8.75 -24.05
N LYS A 393 -9.08 -8.88 -25.16
CA LYS A 393 -9.81 -10.11 -25.55
C LYS A 393 -8.89 -11.33 -25.74
N THR A 394 -7.62 -11.14 -26.02
CA THR A 394 -6.65 -12.24 -26.14
C THR A 394 -6.18 -12.77 -24.79
N LYS A 395 -6.41 -12.02 -23.71
CA LYS A 395 -5.95 -12.30 -22.35
C LYS A 395 -7.06 -12.76 -21.42
N LEU A 396 -8.29 -12.30 -21.64
CA LEU A 396 -9.42 -12.52 -20.74
C LEU A 396 -10.63 -13.14 -21.45
N SER A 397 -11.45 -13.84 -20.67
CA SER A 397 -12.77 -14.29 -21.11
C SER A 397 -13.61 -13.10 -21.56
N SER A 398 -14.39 -13.28 -22.62
CA SER A 398 -15.09 -12.19 -23.31
C SER A 398 -16.06 -11.37 -22.45
N TYR A 399 -16.61 -11.97 -21.39
CA TYR A 399 -17.53 -11.30 -20.47
C TYR A 399 -16.82 -10.32 -19.54
N LYS A 400 -15.51 -10.52 -19.26
CA LYS A 400 -14.66 -9.65 -18.43
C LYS A 400 -14.13 -8.43 -19.20
N VAL A 401 -14.09 -8.51 -20.53
CA VAL A 401 -13.47 -7.48 -21.36
C VAL A 401 -14.29 -6.20 -21.32
N PRO A 402 -13.65 -5.02 -21.15
CA PRO A 402 -14.34 -3.73 -21.20
C PRO A 402 -15.14 -3.56 -22.50
N LYS A 403 -16.34 -3.02 -22.40
CA LYS A 403 -17.17 -2.69 -23.57
C LYS A 403 -16.83 -1.32 -24.15
N GLN A 404 -16.19 -0.49 -23.34
CA GLN A 404 -15.70 0.82 -23.75
C GLN A 404 -14.50 1.20 -22.87
N LEU A 405 -13.45 1.70 -23.51
CA LEU A 405 -12.27 2.22 -22.86
C LEU A 405 -11.98 3.61 -23.42
N VAL A 406 -11.85 4.59 -22.52
CA VAL A 406 -11.59 5.99 -22.88
C VAL A 406 -10.12 6.30 -22.56
N MET A 407 -9.42 6.89 -23.53
CA MET A 407 -8.05 7.33 -23.34
C MET A 407 -8.03 8.70 -22.68
N VAL A 408 -7.31 8.82 -21.56
CA VAL A 408 -7.16 10.05 -20.77
C VAL A 408 -5.68 10.45 -20.67
N GLU A 409 -5.41 11.70 -20.37
CA GLU A 409 -4.03 12.17 -20.18
C GLU A 409 -3.37 11.50 -18.96
N THR A 410 -4.11 11.37 -17.87
CA THR A 410 -3.65 10.74 -16.64
C THR A 410 -4.78 9.99 -15.96
N VAL A 411 -4.51 8.77 -15.52
CA VAL A 411 -5.47 7.98 -14.74
C VAL A 411 -5.51 8.54 -13.30
N PRO A 412 -6.72 8.84 -12.76
CA PRO A 412 -6.83 9.50 -11.47
C PRO A 412 -6.45 8.58 -10.31
N ARG A 413 -5.47 9.04 -9.54
CA ARG A 413 -5.02 8.39 -8.31
C ARG A 413 -4.89 9.40 -7.18
N ALA A 414 -5.14 8.96 -5.95
CA ALA A 414 -4.87 9.75 -4.76
C ALA A 414 -3.35 9.87 -4.54
N ALA A 415 -2.92 10.80 -3.68
CA ALA A 415 -1.51 11.03 -3.39
C ALA A 415 -0.75 9.80 -2.88
N ASN A 416 -1.45 8.79 -2.36
CA ASN A 416 -0.91 7.51 -1.91
C ASN A 416 -0.90 6.42 -3.00
N GLY A 417 -1.11 6.78 -4.27
CA GLY A 417 -1.14 5.86 -5.41
C GLY A 417 -2.45 5.06 -5.57
N LYS A 418 -3.38 5.14 -4.62
CA LYS A 418 -4.66 4.39 -4.70
C LYS A 418 -5.57 4.95 -5.78
N ALA A 419 -6.30 4.05 -6.45
CA ALA A 419 -7.29 4.37 -7.48
C ALA A 419 -8.39 5.32 -6.98
N ASP A 420 -8.66 6.39 -7.73
CA ASP A 420 -9.82 7.26 -7.54
C ASP A 420 -10.90 6.91 -8.58
N TYR A 421 -11.65 5.84 -8.29
CA TYR A 421 -12.76 5.41 -9.14
C TYR A 421 -13.87 6.46 -9.29
N GLY A 422 -14.03 7.35 -8.31
CA GLY A 422 -15.00 8.44 -8.38
C GLY A 422 -14.65 9.45 -9.47
N MET A 423 -13.38 9.86 -9.51
CA MET A 423 -12.90 10.76 -10.56
C MET A 423 -12.81 10.04 -11.90
N ALA A 424 -12.41 8.76 -11.93
CA ALA A 424 -12.35 7.97 -13.17
C ALA A 424 -13.72 7.87 -13.87
N LYS A 425 -14.80 7.65 -13.10
CA LYS A 425 -16.18 7.66 -13.63
C LYS A 425 -16.56 9.00 -14.24
N LYS A 426 -16.23 10.11 -13.56
CA LYS A 426 -16.50 11.47 -14.09
C LYS A 426 -15.75 11.74 -15.41
N LEU A 427 -14.47 11.33 -15.48
CA LEU A 427 -13.68 11.47 -16.72
C LEU A 427 -14.25 10.62 -17.85
N PHE A 428 -14.67 9.39 -17.54
CA PHE A 428 -15.34 8.51 -18.51
C PHE A 428 -16.63 9.14 -19.03
N GLU A 429 -17.52 9.59 -18.15
CA GLU A 429 -18.79 10.22 -18.51
C GLU A 429 -18.60 11.48 -19.38
N ALA A 430 -17.57 12.29 -19.09
CA ALA A 430 -17.26 13.50 -19.83
C ALA A 430 -16.77 13.24 -21.27
N GLN A 431 -16.24 12.05 -21.57
CA GLN A 431 -15.64 11.73 -22.88
C GLN A 431 -16.41 10.64 -23.64
N ALA A 432 -17.27 9.90 -22.96
CA ALA A 432 -18.08 8.83 -23.55
C ALA A 432 -19.44 9.30 -24.10
N GLY A 433 -19.76 10.61 -23.89
CA GLY A 433 -20.99 11.28 -24.32
C GLY A 433 -20.95 11.78 -25.74
#